data_40af4f1bb3fd82c8e44f5f8a91f1d1d6
#
_entry.id   40af4f1bb3fd82c8e44f5f8a91f1d1d6
#
_cell.length_a   1.000
_cell.length_b   1.000
_cell.length_c   1.000
_cell.angle_alpha   90.00
_cell.angle_beta   90.00
_cell.angle_gamma   90.00
#
_symmetry.space_group_name_H-M   'P 1'
#
loop_
_entity.id
_entity.type
_entity.pdbx_description
1 polymer ?
#
loop_
_entity_poly.entity_id
_entity_poly.type
_entity_poly.pdbx_seq_one_letter_code
_entity_poly.pdbx_strand_id
1 'polypeptide(L)'
;MADDTLTLTLSSGGDVVIRLRPDVAPGHVERITSLVREGFYDGVVFHRVIPGFMAQGGDPTGTGYHGSSLPDLKAEFSAEPHVRGTCSMARSQSPDSANSQFFICFDDAGFLDRQYTVWGQVESGMEYVDALPVG
;
A
#
# COMPACT_ATOMS: atom_id res chain seq x y z
N MET A 1 1.18 -16.88 11.69
CA MET A 1 2.33 -17.43 11.08
C MET A 1 3.40 -16.40 10.92
N ALA A 2 4.58 -16.90 10.80
CA ALA A 2 5.75 -16.05 10.74
C ALA A 2 5.77 -15.11 9.54
N ASP A 3 4.99 -15.38 8.52
CA ASP A 3 5.10 -14.66 7.27
C ASP A 3 4.10 -13.53 7.11
N ASP A 4 3.66 -12.97 8.23
CA ASP A 4 2.68 -11.90 8.19
C ASP A 4 3.31 -10.52 8.06
N THR A 5 4.55 -10.45 7.57
CA THR A 5 5.23 -9.18 7.34
C THR A 5 5.80 -9.10 5.94
N LEU A 6 5.92 -7.86 5.46
CA LEU A 6 6.50 -7.50 4.19
C LEU A 6 7.53 -6.41 4.43
N THR A 7 8.71 -6.52 3.83
CA THR A 7 9.74 -5.49 3.96
C THR A 7 9.93 -4.76 2.65
N LEU A 8 9.84 -3.43 2.69
CA LEU A 8 10.18 -2.56 1.57
C LEU A 8 11.57 -2.00 1.80
N THR A 9 12.48 -2.25 0.87
CA THR A 9 13.82 -1.65 0.90
C THR A 9 13.82 -0.46 -0.04
N LEU A 10 13.96 0.73 0.52
CA LEU A 10 13.90 1.97 -0.24
C LEU A 10 15.26 2.35 -0.81
N SER A 11 15.27 2.93 -2.00
CA SER A 11 16.51 3.35 -2.65
C SER A 11 17.21 4.49 -1.88
N SER A 12 16.45 5.25 -1.10
CA SER A 12 17.00 6.30 -0.24
C SER A 12 17.73 5.75 0.98
N GLY A 13 17.68 4.44 1.20
CA GLY A 13 18.28 3.76 2.33
C GLY A 13 17.29 3.56 3.46
N GLY A 14 17.15 2.32 3.91
CA GLY A 14 16.26 1.98 5.01
C GLY A 14 15.21 0.97 4.62
N ASP A 15 14.83 0.17 5.60
CA ASP A 15 13.80 -0.86 5.42
C ASP A 15 12.53 -0.45 6.15
N VAL A 16 11.41 -0.59 5.46
CA VAL A 16 10.08 -0.37 6.03
C VAL A 16 9.43 -1.73 6.19
N VAL A 17 9.13 -2.11 7.44
CA VAL A 17 8.50 -3.39 7.72
C VAL A 17 7.00 -3.17 7.91
N ILE A 18 6.20 -3.87 7.11
CA ILE A 18 4.75 -3.77 7.11
C ILE A 18 4.17 -5.07 7.67
N ARG A 19 3.33 -4.96 8.68
CA ARG A 19 2.56 -6.10 9.17
C ARG A 19 1.35 -6.28 8.27
N LEU A 20 1.24 -7.46 7.67
CA LEU A 20 0.11 -7.80 6.81
C LEU A 20 -1.12 -8.14 7.65
N ARG A 21 -2.30 -7.82 7.14
CA ARG A 21 -3.56 -8.03 7.84
C ARG A 21 -4.50 -8.93 7.02
N PRO A 22 -4.17 -10.23 6.91
CA PRO A 22 -5.07 -11.15 6.19
C PRO A 22 -6.41 -11.37 6.90
N ASP A 23 -6.47 -11.01 8.18
CA ASP A 23 -7.71 -11.06 8.95
C ASP A 23 -8.75 -10.05 8.46
N VAL A 24 -8.32 -8.93 7.87
CA VAL A 24 -9.24 -7.90 7.39
C VAL A 24 -9.33 -7.83 5.87
N ALA A 25 -8.32 -8.27 5.14
CA ALA A 25 -8.31 -8.19 3.69
C ALA A 25 -7.54 -9.37 3.08
N PRO A 26 -8.06 -10.59 3.20
CA PRO A 26 -7.32 -11.78 2.75
C PRO A 26 -6.98 -11.76 1.26
N GLY A 27 -7.88 -11.30 0.40
CA GLY A 27 -7.63 -11.25 -1.04
C GLY A 27 -6.58 -10.22 -1.42
N HIS A 28 -6.59 -9.07 -0.76
CA HIS A 28 -5.59 -8.04 -1.00
C HIS A 28 -4.22 -8.45 -0.51
N VAL A 29 -4.15 -9.08 0.68
CA VAL A 29 -2.88 -9.59 1.20
C VAL A 29 -2.31 -10.65 0.27
N GLU A 30 -3.15 -11.54 -0.23
CA GLU A 30 -2.70 -12.57 -1.18
C GLU A 30 -2.14 -11.93 -2.44
N ARG A 31 -2.82 -10.92 -3.00
CA ARG A 31 -2.36 -10.22 -4.20
C ARG A 31 -1.01 -9.54 -3.96
N ILE A 32 -0.89 -8.78 -2.89
CA ILE A 32 0.35 -8.08 -2.57
C ILE A 32 1.48 -9.08 -2.39
N THR A 33 1.25 -10.16 -1.64
CA THR A 33 2.26 -11.19 -1.40
C THR A 33 2.70 -11.85 -2.70
N SER A 34 1.76 -12.17 -3.57
CA SER A 34 2.05 -12.79 -4.86
C SER A 34 2.92 -11.87 -5.72
N LEU A 35 2.56 -10.59 -5.80
CA LEU A 35 3.33 -9.62 -6.59
C LEU A 35 4.73 -9.41 -6.03
N VAL A 36 4.87 -9.39 -4.72
CA VAL A 36 6.18 -9.26 -4.08
C VAL A 36 7.06 -10.45 -4.43
N ARG A 37 6.52 -11.66 -4.39
CA ARG A 37 7.28 -12.87 -4.72
C ARG A 37 7.71 -12.91 -6.17
N GLU A 38 6.95 -12.29 -7.07
CA GLU A 38 7.28 -12.22 -8.49
C GLU A 38 8.25 -11.09 -8.81
N GLY A 39 8.61 -10.25 -7.83
CA GLY A 39 9.46 -9.10 -8.06
C GLY A 39 8.76 -7.94 -8.74
N PHE A 40 7.42 -7.93 -8.78
CA PHE A 40 6.64 -6.91 -9.47
C PHE A 40 6.96 -5.50 -8.96
N TYR A 41 7.13 -5.36 -7.63
CA TYR A 41 7.37 -4.06 -7.02
C TYR A 41 8.83 -3.61 -7.05
N ASP A 42 9.74 -4.46 -7.52
CA ASP A 42 11.16 -4.09 -7.59
C ASP A 42 11.34 -2.95 -8.58
N GLY A 43 12.01 -1.88 -8.14
CA GLY A 43 12.22 -0.70 -8.99
C GLY A 43 11.01 0.19 -9.17
N VAL A 44 9.87 -0.13 -8.56
CA VAL A 44 8.66 0.69 -8.66
C VAL A 44 8.78 1.89 -7.73
N VAL A 45 8.37 3.06 -8.21
CA VAL A 45 8.54 4.31 -7.46
C VAL A 45 7.27 4.68 -6.70
N PHE A 46 7.45 5.52 -5.66
CA PHE A 46 6.33 6.22 -5.06
C PHE A 46 6.08 7.47 -5.90
N HIS A 47 5.13 7.35 -6.82
CA HIS A 47 4.89 8.39 -7.82
C HIS A 47 4.07 9.57 -7.30
N ARG A 48 3.51 9.46 -6.11
CA ARG A 48 2.70 10.53 -5.52
C ARG A 48 2.94 10.57 -4.02
N VAL A 49 3.53 11.66 -3.54
CA VAL A 49 3.82 11.85 -2.12
C VAL A 49 3.24 13.20 -1.70
N ILE A 50 2.25 13.17 -0.81
CA ILE A 50 1.57 14.37 -0.33
C ILE A 50 1.85 14.50 1.17
N PRO A 51 2.61 15.52 1.60
CA PRO A 51 2.95 15.69 3.02
C PRO A 51 1.69 15.76 3.88
N GLY A 52 1.72 15.10 5.03
CA GLY A 52 0.61 15.11 5.97
C GLY A 52 -0.57 14.24 5.55
N PHE A 53 -0.49 13.58 4.39
CA PHE A 53 -1.57 12.73 3.89
C PHE A 53 -1.07 11.32 3.62
N MET A 54 -0.37 11.09 2.50
CA MET A 54 0.03 9.72 2.15
C MET A 54 1.12 9.70 1.10
N ALA A 55 1.78 8.51 0.96
CA ALA A 55 2.69 8.20 -0.14
C ALA A 55 2.10 7.04 -0.93
N GLN A 56 1.95 7.19 -2.24
CA GLN A 56 1.33 6.20 -3.10
C GLN A 56 2.31 5.66 -4.13
N GLY A 57 2.29 4.35 -4.33
CA GLY A 57 3.11 3.68 -5.33
C GLY A 57 2.45 2.41 -5.84
N GLY A 58 3.22 1.56 -6.53
CA GLY A 58 2.73 0.28 -7.00
C GLY A 58 2.33 0.22 -8.46
N ASP A 59 2.51 1.32 -9.20
CA ASP A 59 2.33 1.33 -10.64
C ASP A 59 3.68 1.06 -11.30
N PRO A 60 3.84 -0.03 -12.08
CA PRO A 60 5.13 -0.35 -12.68
C PRO A 60 5.62 0.71 -13.67
N THR A 61 4.73 1.55 -14.19
CA THR A 61 5.13 2.64 -15.09
C THR A 61 5.42 3.94 -14.35
N GLY A 62 5.06 4.04 -13.07
CA GLY A 62 5.29 5.23 -12.26
C GLY A 62 4.39 6.41 -12.58
N THR A 63 3.33 6.21 -13.36
CA THR A 63 2.43 7.30 -13.79
C THR A 63 1.17 7.43 -12.95
N GLY A 64 0.79 6.39 -12.23
CA GLY A 64 -0.45 6.37 -11.46
C GLY A 64 -1.64 5.80 -12.23
N TYR A 65 -1.46 5.41 -13.48
CA TYR A 65 -2.56 4.95 -14.32
C TYR A 65 -2.57 3.45 -14.58
N HIS A 66 -1.56 2.72 -14.14
CA HIS A 66 -1.40 1.31 -14.49
C HIS A 66 -1.27 0.44 -13.25
N GLY A 67 -1.47 -0.84 -13.43
CA GLY A 67 -1.31 -1.86 -12.39
C GLY A 67 -0.71 -3.13 -12.96
N SER A 68 -0.93 -4.24 -12.26
CA SER A 68 -0.48 -5.55 -12.73
C SER A 68 -1.39 -6.06 -13.84
N SER A 69 -0.94 -7.13 -14.52
CA SER A 69 -1.76 -7.77 -15.55
C SER A 69 -2.86 -8.66 -14.96
N LEU A 70 -2.92 -8.79 -13.64
CA LEU A 70 -3.92 -9.59 -12.97
C LEU A 70 -5.27 -8.86 -12.91
N PRO A 71 -6.38 -9.59 -12.71
CA PRO A 71 -7.70 -8.95 -12.59
C PRO A 71 -7.78 -8.00 -11.41
N ASP A 72 -8.67 -7.01 -11.51
CA ASP A 72 -8.93 -6.12 -10.40
C ASP A 72 -9.51 -6.88 -9.21
N LEU A 73 -9.25 -6.36 -8.01
CA LEU A 73 -9.68 -6.96 -6.76
C LEU A 73 -11.02 -6.38 -6.33
N LYS A 74 -11.88 -7.24 -5.78
CA LYS A 74 -13.08 -6.77 -5.10
C LYS A 74 -12.69 -6.06 -3.80
N ALA A 75 -13.46 -5.03 -3.44
CA ALA A 75 -13.26 -4.31 -2.21
C ALA A 75 -13.38 -5.24 -1.00
N GLU A 76 -12.54 -5.00 -0.01
CA GLU A 76 -12.60 -5.70 1.28
C GLU A 76 -12.60 -4.65 2.38
N PHE A 77 -13.62 -3.78 2.35
CA PHE A 77 -13.73 -2.70 3.32
C PHE A 77 -13.95 -3.27 4.71
N SER A 78 -13.36 -2.61 5.69
CA SER A 78 -13.43 -3.04 7.09
C SER A 78 -13.56 -1.84 8.01
N ALA A 79 -13.68 -2.10 9.30
CA ALA A 79 -13.72 -1.04 10.31
C ALA A 79 -12.31 -0.57 10.72
N GLU A 80 -11.25 -1.12 10.13
CA GLU A 80 -9.89 -0.68 10.43
C GLU A 80 -9.70 0.78 10.04
N PRO A 81 -9.20 1.62 10.95
CA PRO A 81 -9.07 3.04 10.67
C PRO A 81 -7.83 3.32 9.82
N HIS A 82 -7.92 4.40 9.05
CA HIS A 82 -6.77 4.92 8.33
C HIS A 82 -6.05 5.90 9.25
N VAL A 83 -4.95 5.44 9.83
CA VAL A 83 -4.11 6.22 10.74
C VAL A 83 -2.68 6.21 10.23
N ARG A 84 -1.79 6.94 10.92
CA ARG A 84 -0.37 6.95 10.51
C ARG A 84 0.17 5.53 10.39
N GLY A 85 0.79 5.23 9.25
CA GLY A 85 1.38 3.93 8.96
C GLY A 85 0.42 2.92 8.35
N THR A 86 -0.86 3.24 8.21
CA THR A 86 -1.82 2.32 7.57
C THR A 86 -1.51 2.17 6.10
N CYS A 87 -1.46 0.91 5.64
CA CYS A 87 -1.26 0.57 4.22
C CYS A 87 -2.61 0.15 3.64
N SER A 88 -3.03 0.84 2.61
CA SER A 88 -4.34 0.64 1.99
C SER A 88 -4.18 0.62 0.48
N MET A 89 -5.17 0.04 -0.22
CA MET A 89 -5.09 -0.07 -1.68
C MET A 89 -5.70 1.15 -2.36
N ALA A 90 -4.94 1.72 -3.28
CA ALA A 90 -5.46 2.74 -4.17
C ALA A 90 -6.41 2.10 -5.20
N ARG A 91 -7.38 2.85 -5.65
CA ARG A 91 -8.36 2.40 -6.63
C ARG A 91 -8.89 3.59 -7.43
N SER A 92 -9.57 3.30 -8.53
CA SER A 92 -10.30 4.32 -9.27
C SER A 92 -11.63 4.59 -8.57
N GLN A 93 -12.56 5.25 -9.25
CA GLN A 93 -13.89 5.52 -8.67
C GLN A 93 -14.69 4.26 -8.39
N SER A 94 -14.44 3.18 -9.15
CA SER A 94 -15.10 1.91 -8.88
C SER A 94 -14.53 1.27 -7.62
N PRO A 95 -15.36 0.87 -6.64
CA PRO A 95 -14.87 0.22 -5.41
C PRO A 95 -14.11 -1.07 -5.67
N ASP A 96 -14.40 -1.77 -6.76
CA ASP A 96 -13.79 -3.06 -7.10
C ASP A 96 -12.72 -2.90 -8.17
N SER A 97 -11.97 -1.79 -8.17
CA SER A 97 -10.94 -1.52 -9.16
C SER A 97 -9.52 -1.54 -8.62
N ALA A 98 -9.32 -1.98 -7.38
CA ALA A 98 -7.97 -2.09 -6.80
C ALA A 98 -7.19 -3.16 -7.55
N ASN A 99 -5.89 -2.94 -7.71
CA ASN A 99 -5.03 -3.88 -8.45
C ASN A 99 -3.67 -4.05 -7.79
N SER A 100 -2.77 -3.08 -7.96
CA SER A 100 -1.43 -3.16 -7.40
C SER A 100 -0.97 -1.87 -6.72
N GLN A 101 -1.59 -0.75 -7.03
CA GLN A 101 -1.22 0.51 -6.40
C GLN A 101 -1.72 0.56 -4.96
N PHE A 102 -0.88 1.08 -4.09
CA PHE A 102 -1.20 1.21 -2.67
C PHE A 102 -0.67 2.52 -2.13
N PHE A 103 -1.12 2.88 -0.94
CA PHE A 103 -0.60 4.07 -0.27
C PHE A 103 -0.37 3.78 1.21
N ILE A 104 0.54 4.55 1.79
CA ILE A 104 0.88 4.49 3.21
C ILE A 104 0.52 5.86 3.79
N CYS A 105 -0.30 5.89 4.83
CA CYS A 105 -0.76 7.14 5.43
C CYS A 105 0.34 7.76 6.29
N PHE A 106 0.54 9.07 6.14
CA PHE A 106 1.45 9.83 7.02
C PHE A 106 0.78 10.24 8.32
N ASP A 107 -0.54 10.38 8.31
CA ASP A 107 -1.31 10.86 9.44
C ASP A 107 -2.72 10.28 9.36
N ASP A 108 -3.55 10.59 10.35
CA ASP A 108 -4.92 10.12 10.37
C ASP A 108 -5.68 10.61 9.14
N ALA A 109 -6.38 9.69 8.48
CA ALA A 109 -7.17 9.99 7.30
C ALA A 109 -8.54 9.29 7.41
N GLY A 110 -9.25 9.61 8.48
CA GLY A 110 -10.52 8.96 8.79
C GLY A 110 -11.56 9.10 7.69
N PHE A 111 -11.45 10.12 6.83
CA PHE A 111 -12.37 10.28 5.70
C PHE A 111 -12.22 9.15 4.65
N LEU A 112 -11.17 8.34 4.75
CA LEU A 112 -10.97 7.19 3.87
C LEU A 112 -11.55 5.90 4.47
N ASP A 113 -11.94 5.91 5.73
CA ASP A 113 -12.39 4.70 6.43
C ASP A 113 -13.59 4.09 5.71
N ARG A 114 -13.55 2.76 5.57
CA ARG A 114 -14.59 1.96 4.91
C ARG A 114 -14.79 2.28 3.43
N GLN A 115 -13.91 3.07 2.84
CA GLN A 115 -13.96 3.41 1.41
C GLN A 115 -12.74 2.88 0.65
N TYR A 116 -11.72 2.45 1.36
CA TYR A 116 -10.52 1.84 0.81
C TYR A 116 -10.18 0.61 1.62
N THR A 117 -9.53 -0.36 0.98
CA THR A 117 -9.20 -1.63 1.65
C THR A 117 -7.88 -1.52 2.37
N VAL A 118 -7.92 -1.60 3.69
CA VAL A 118 -6.72 -1.67 4.54
C VAL A 118 -6.18 -3.09 4.50
N TRP A 119 -4.89 -3.25 4.18
CA TRP A 119 -4.27 -4.58 4.11
C TRP A 119 -3.02 -4.70 4.99
N GLY A 120 -2.53 -3.63 5.55
CA GLY A 120 -1.34 -3.68 6.38
C GLY A 120 -1.13 -2.45 7.23
N GLN A 121 -0.12 -2.55 8.09
CA GLN A 121 0.27 -1.47 9.01
C GLN A 121 1.80 -1.48 9.12
N VAL A 122 2.42 -0.31 9.00
CA VAL A 122 3.86 -0.20 9.17
C VAL A 122 4.22 -0.47 10.64
N GLU A 123 5.11 -1.43 10.87
CA GLU A 123 5.60 -1.77 12.21
C GLU A 123 6.87 -1.01 12.54
N SER A 124 7.74 -0.80 11.55
CA SER A 124 8.99 -0.08 11.75
C SER A 124 9.43 0.57 10.45
N GLY A 125 10.28 1.58 10.55
CA GLY A 125 10.82 2.25 9.37
C GLY A 125 9.93 3.36 8.83
N MET A 126 8.91 3.80 9.56
CA MET A 126 8.02 4.87 9.09
C MET A 126 8.81 6.16 8.83
N GLU A 127 9.90 6.39 9.55
CA GLU A 127 10.76 7.55 9.32
C GLU A 127 11.34 7.56 7.90
N TYR A 128 11.54 6.41 7.29
CA TYR A 128 12.03 6.31 5.91
C TYR A 128 10.94 6.66 4.91
N VAL A 129 9.69 6.37 5.24
CA VAL A 129 8.55 6.79 4.42
C VAL A 129 8.40 8.31 4.50
N ASP A 130 8.54 8.86 5.70
CA ASP A 130 8.47 10.32 5.90
C ASP A 130 9.53 11.05 5.08
N ALA A 131 10.64 10.42 4.78
CA ALA A 131 11.75 11.02 4.04
C ALA A 131 11.58 10.96 2.52
N LEU A 132 10.52 10.35 2.01
CA LEU A 132 10.30 10.28 0.57
C LEU A 132 10.11 11.67 -0.02
N PRO A 133 10.69 11.95 -1.21
CA PRO A 133 10.53 13.26 -1.84
C PRO A 133 9.07 13.54 -2.18
N VAL A 134 8.66 14.79 -1.99
CA VAL A 134 7.33 15.26 -2.38
C VAL A 134 7.23 15.34 -3.90
N GLY A 135 6.08 14.92 -4.45
CA GLY A 135 5.93 15.04 -5.89
C GLY A 135 4.90 14.13 -6.54
#